data_5e4db459e3d8dbcbcded01e8f6d90a27
#
_entry.id   5e4db459e3d8dbcbcded01e8f6d90a27
#
_cell.length_a   1.000
_cell.length_b   1.000
_cell.length_c   1.000
_cell.angle_alpha   90.00
_cell.angle_beta   90.00
_cell.angle_gamma   90.00
#
_symmetry.space_group_name_H-M   'P 1'
#
loop_
_entity.id
_entity.type
_entity.pdbx_description
1 polymer ?
#
loop_
_entity_poly.entity_id
_entity_poly.type
_entity_poly.pdbx_seq_one_letter_code
_entity_poly.pdbx_strand_id
1 'polypeptide(L)'
;MTHEANSPAAAPLDPAGQVVIVGAGLAGLRVATTLRDEGFAGGIVVLSDEPELPYDRPPLSKAVLLEPGAERTIALADPNELAAQAIDLRCGATVAAIRREARCVELDGGALLAYDRLVLATGSSVRIHPLLPLDRPGVHYLRTMGDALALREAAAAAQRVVIVGGGVIGLEVAAALAEGRQVTVIDPAERVMCRSASVPVSDRLDARHRAAGVALRLGRVLADVRADGDGLALTLDDGTRLVVDLVVVGIGVVPNVALAVAAGLDAGAQGIMVDAEGRTSDPAIAAAGEVACYPGRDGQSERQETWAHAALHAEHVARALLGPSRYDALPSYWSDQFDLSLTVVGTPIASVDVVRGDPAGDSFLVFHVEHDRVVGVSAINAARDLRQARRLIGRTVSDATILATGALAPLVA
;
A
#
# COMPACT_ATOMS: atom_id res chain seq x y z
N MET A 1 6.22 -15.08 -27.73
CA MET A 1 4.86 -15.15 -28.33
C MET A 1 3.99 -14.26 -27.45
N THR A 2 3.76 -13.04 -27.90
CA THR A 2 2.93 -12.06 -27.20
C THR A 2 1.47 -12.48 -27.36
N HIS A 3 0.86 -12.95 -26.27
CA HIS A 3 -0.59 -13.08 -26.20
C HIS A 3 -1.18 -11.66 -26.08
N GLU A 4 -1.39 -10.99 -27.20
CA GLU A 4 -2.44 -9.99 -27.28
C GLU A 4 -3.77 -10.73 -27.19
N ALA A 5 -4.25 -10.91 -25.96
CA ALA A 5 -5.62 -11.32 -25.74
C ALA A 5 -6.51 -10.13 -26.13
N ASN A 6 -7.02 -10.20 -27.36
CA ASN A 6 -8.02 -9.29 -27.88
C ASN A 6 -9.34 -9.57 -27.16
N SER A 7 -9.47 -9.13 -25.89
CA SER A 7 -10.74 -9.17 -25.18
C SER A 7 -11.73 -8.27 -25.93
N PRO A 8 -12.94 -8.75 -26.25
CA PRO A 8 -13.93 -7.91 -26.93
C PRO A 8 -14.18 -6.67 -26.08
N ALA A 9 -14.10 -5.49 -26.73
CA ALA A 9 -14.37 -4.23 -26.06
C ALA A 9 -15.73 -4.32 -25.35
N ALA A 10 -15.73 -4.13 -24.04
CA ALA A 10 -16.99 -4.08 -23.30
C ALA A 10 -17.85 -2.95 -23.86
N ALA A 11 -19.16 -3.19 -23.98
CA ALA A 11 -20.09 -2.11 -24.30
C ALA A 11 -19.97 -1.01 -23.23
N PRO A 12 -20.08 0.28 -23.60
CA PRO A 12 -20.10 1.37 -22.63
C PRO A 12 -21.10 1.11 -21.48
N LEU A 13 -20.78 1.58 -20.29
CA LEU A 13 -21.72 1.51 -19.16
C LEU A 13 -22.98 2.32 -19.50
N ASP A 14 -24.16 1.70 -19.31
CA ASP A 14 -25.43 2.41 -19.41
C ASP A 14 -25.44 3.56 -18.39
N PRO A 15 -25.74 4.81 -18.81
CA PRO A 15 -25.82 5.94 -17.90
C PRO A 15 -26.80 5.75 -16.73
N ALA A 16 -27.81 4.89 -16.87
CA ALA A 16 -28.77 4.52 -15.84
C ALA A 16 -28.46 3.17 -15.15
N GLY A 17 -27.35 2.50 -15.54
CA GLY A 17 -26.96 1.21 -15.03
C GLY A 17 -26.51 1.25 -13.56
N GLN A 18 -26.26 0.08 -13.01
CA GLN A 18 -25.79 -0.07 -11.62
C GLN A 18 -24.34 -0.53 -11.56
N VAL A 19 -23.51 0.21 -10.83
CA VAL A 19 -22.15 -0.16 -10.47
C VAL A 19 -22.14 -0.63 -9.02
N VAL A 20 -21.63 -1.86 -8.81
CA VAL A 20 -21.36 -2.40 -7.48
C VAL A 20 -19.84 -2.43 -7.27
N ILE A 21 -19.38 -1.94 -6.13
CA ILE A 21 -17.96 -1.87 -5.76
C ILE A 21 -17.76 -2.70 -4.50
N VAL A 22 -16.85 -3.68 -4.54
CA VAL A 22 -16.52 -4.54 -3.40
C VAL A 22 -15.21 -4.08 -2.79
N GLY A 23 -15.29 -3.56 -1.57
CA GLY A 23 -14.21 -2.92 -0.82
C GLY A 23 -14.38 -1.41 -0.77
N ALA A 24 -14.56 -0.85 0.43
CA ALA A 24 -14.72 0.59 0.69
C ALA A 24 -13.43 1.27 1.17
N GLY A 25 -12.25 0.66 0.94
CA GLY A 25 -10.97 1.35 1.14
C GLY A 25 -10.80 2.51 0.15
N LEU A 26 -9.63 3.15 0.18
CA LEU A 26 -9.32 4.30 -0.68
C LEU A 26 -9.67 4.06 -2.17
N ALA A 27 -9.32 2.89 -2.72
CA ALA A 27 -9.58 2.60 -4.12
C ALA A 27 -11.08 2.52 -4.43
N GLY A 28 -11.86 1.76 -3.65
CA GLY A 28 -13.30 1.62 -3.91
C GLY A 28 -14.06 2.93 -3.75
N LEU A 29 -13.74 3.69 -2.71
CA LEU A 29 -14.32 5.03 -2.52
C LEU A 29 -13.96 5.97 -3.67
N ARG A 30 -12.68 5.94 -4.12
CA ARG A 30 -12.22 6.78 -5.23
C ARG A 30 -12.89 6.40 -6.56
N VAL A 31 -13.15 5.10 -6.81
CA VAL A 31 -13.98 4.69 -7.96
C VAL A 31 -15.36 5.32 -7.88
N ALA A 32 -16.03 5.21 -6.73
CA ALA A 32 -17.41 5.74 -6.57
C ALA A 32 -17.48 7.26 -6.77
N THR A 33 -16.58 8.01 -6.12
CA THR A 33 -16.56 9.48 -6.24
C THR A 33 -16.15 9.93 -7.65
N THR A 34 -15.17 9.29 -8.27
CA THR A 34 -14.77 9.64 -9.66
C THR A 34 -15.91 9.39 -10.65
N LEU A 35 -16.67 8.30 -10.50
CA LEU A 35 -17.85 8.08 -11.36
C LEU A 35 -18.84 9.24 -11.25
N ARG A 36 -19.08 9.78 -10.06
CA ARG A 36 -19.95 10.96 -9.87
C ARG A 36 -19.35 12.23 -10.46
N ASP A 37 -18.05 12.47 -10.23
CA ASP A 37 -17.34 13.64 -10.77
C ASP A 37 -17.34 13.65 -12.31
N GLU A 38 -17.29 12.47 -12.94
CA GLU A 38 -17.38 12.29 -14.40
C GLU A 38 -18.85 12.26 -14.92
N GLY A 39 -19.84 12.52 -14.05
CA GLY A 39 -21.25 12.69 -14.44
C GLY A 39 -22.07 11.40 -14.55
N PHE A 40 -21.59 10.26 -14.07
CA PHE A 40 -22.38 9.03 -14.04
C PHE A 40 -23.61 9.19 -13.13
N ALA A 41 -24.82 9.03 -13.69
CA ALA A 41 -26.09 9.24 -12.99
C ALA A 41 -26.74 7.95 -12.44
N GLY A 42 -26.24 6.77 -12.84
CA GLY A 42 -26.79 5.47 -12.46
C GLY A 42 -26.55 5.12 -10.97
N GLY A 43 -26.96 3.94 -10.56
CA GLY A 43 -26.77 3.46 -9.18
C GLY A 43 -25.30 3.19 -8.86
N ILE A 44 -24.84 3.59 -7.68
CA ILE A 44 -23.53 3.21 -7.13
C ILE A 44 -23.73 2.63 -5.74
N VAL A 45 -23.32 1.39 -5.55
CA VAL A 45 -23.29 0.70 -4.24
C VAL A 45 -21.88 0.32 -3.90
N VAL A 46 -21.40 0.72 -2.73
CA VAL A 46 -20.09 0.39 -2.19
C VAL A 46 -20.26 -0.53 -0.99
N LEU A 47 -19.64 -1.70 -1.02
CA LEU A 47 -19.75 -2.73 0.02
C LEU A 47 -18.43 -2.83 0.78
N SER A 48 -18.49 -2.82 2.11
CA SER A 48 -17.34 -3.00 3.01
C SER A 48 -17.63 -4.11 4.00
N ASP A 49 -16.67 -5.01 4.20
CA ASP A 49 -16.69 -5.99 5.28
C ASP A 49 -16.31 -5.36 6.64
N GLU A 50 -15.60 -4.25 6.64
CA GLU A 50 -15.31 -3.47 7.85
C GLU A 50 -16.55 -2.69 8.29
N PRO A 51 -16.84 -2.64 9.62
CA PRO A 51 -17.99 -1.90 10.15
C PRO A 51 -17.75 -0.39 10.19
N GLU A 52 -16.50 0.05 10.16
CA GLU A 52 -16.11 1.46 10.17
C GLU A 52 -16.37 2.13 8.83
N LEU A 53 -16.58 3.45 8.87
CA LEU A 53 -16.56 4.28 7.66
C LEU A 53 -15.20 4.18 6.96
N PRO A 54 -15.12 4.37 5.64
CA PRO A 54 -13.85 4.42 4.92
C PRO A 54 -12.87 5.39 5.56
N TYR A 55 -11.66 4.93 5.83
CA TYR A 55 -10.60 5.70 6.50
C TYR A 55 -9.25 5.56 5.81
N ASP A 56 -8.39 6.53 6.07
CA ASP A 56 -7.02 6.55 5.55
C ASP A 56 -6.13 5.60 6.37
N ARG A 57 -5.43 4.67 5.69
CA ARG A 57 -4.61 3.64 6.37
C ARG A 57 -3.22 4.11 6.80
N PRO A 58 -2.52 5.04 6.09
CA PRO A 58 -1.20 5.49 6.49
C PRO A 58 -1.10 6.05 7.92
N PRO A 59 -2.12 6.70 8.51
CA PRO A 59 -2.08 7.14 9.90
C PRO A 59 -2.12 6.01 10.94
N LEU A 60 -2.48 4.78 10.57
CA LEU A 60 -2.60 3.65 11.51
C LEU A 60 -1.27 3.30 12.18
N SER A 61 -0.13 3.43 11.49
CA SER A 61 1.21 3.21 12.02
C SER A 61 1.82 4.45 12.71
N LYS A 62 1.10 5.57 12.75
CA LYS A 62 1.58 6.88 13.21
C LYS A 62 0.61 7.48 14.24
N ALA A 63 -0.19 8.47 13.85
CA ALA A 63 -1.06 9.23 14.75
C ALA A 63 -2.08 8.33 15.48
N VAL A 64 -2.71 7.37 14.79
CA VAL A 64 -3.69 6.48 15.42
C VAL A 64 -3.05 5.59 16.49
N LEU A 65 -1.78 5.18 16.27
CA LEU A 65 -1.04 4.39 17.25
C LEU A 65 -0.61 5.22 18.47
N LEU A 66 -0.32 6.51 18.29
CA LEU A 66 0.24 7.37 19.32
C LEU A 66 -0.81 8.19 20.09
N GLU A 67 -1.87 8.65 19.42
CA GLU A 67 -2.77 9.69 19.92
C GLU A 67 -4.20 9.16 20.04
N PRO A 68 -4.74 9.01 21.28
CA PRO A 68 -6.15 8.67 21.46
C PRO A 68 -7.06 9.72 20.80
N GLY A 69 -8.00 9.27 19.98
CA GLY A 69 -8.92 10.13 19.22
C GLY A 69 -8.49 10.45 17.80
N ALA A 70 -7.24 10.21 17.40
CA ALA A 70 -6.77 10.41 16.04
C ALA A 70 -7.56 9.54 15.01
N GLU A 71 -8.05 8.38 15.44
CA GLU A 71 -8.92 7.52 14.62
C GLU A 71 -10.18 8.21 14.09
N ARG A 72 -10.63 9.29 14.74
CA ARG A 72 -11.82 10.06 14.35
C ARG A 72 -11.54 11.07 13.24
N THR A 73 -10.28 11.36 12.97
CA THR A 73 -9.85 12.43 12.05
C THR A 73 -9.39 11.91 10.69
N ILE A 74 -9.35 10.60 10.50
CA ILE A 74 -8.80 9.96 9.30
C ILE A 74 -9.88 9.39 8.37
N ALA A 75 -11.15 9.74 8.58
CA ALA A 75 -12.23 9.37 7.67
C ALA A 75 -11.98 9.93 6.26
N LEU A 76 -12.17 9.09 5.24
CA LEU A 76 -12.00 9.48 3.83
C LEU A 76 -13.24 10.15 3.24
N ALA A 77 -14.39 10.02 3.88
CA ALA A 77 -15.63 10.64 3.42
C ALA A 77 -16.60 10.89 4.58
N ASP A 78 -17.41 11.92 4.43
CA ASP A 78 -18.59 12.16 5.27
C ASP A 78 -19.80 11.36 4.70
N PRO A 79 -20.53 10.59 5.51
CA PRO A 79 -21.72 9.87 5.07
C PRO A 79 -22.77 10.76 4.42
N ASN A 80 -22.92 12.00 4.89
CA ASN A 80 -23.88 12.95 4.30
C ASN A 80 -23.43 13.41 2.90
N GLU A 81 -22.13 13.57 2.66
CA GLU A 81 -21.59 13.89 1.34
C GLU A 81 -21.80 12.74 0.36
N LEU A 82 -21.56 11.49 0.80
CA LEU A 82 -21.83 10.32 -0.02
C LEU A 82 -23.32 10.17 -0.35
N ALA A 83 -24.19 10.40 0.62
CA ALA A 83 -25.64 10.38 0.41
C ALA A 83 -26.10 11.49 -0.55
N ALA A 84 -25.55 12.70 -0.45
CA ALA A 84 -25.84 13.81 -1.36
C ALA A 84 -25.37 13.50 -2.80
N GLN A 85 -24.32 12.71 -2.96
CA GLN A 85 -23.85 12.19 -4.24
C GLN A 85 -24.60 10.93 -4.69
N ALA A 86 -25.64 10.48 -3.97
CA ALA A 86 -26.35 9.23 -4.23
C ALA A 86 -25.45 7.99 -4.32
N ILE A 87 -24.41 7.92 -3.48
CA ILE A 87 -23.55 6.75 -3.29
C ILE A 87 -24.08 5.96 -2.08
N ASP A 88 -24.53 4.71 -2.31
CA ASP A 88 -25.02 3.80 -1.27
C ASP A 88 -23.83 3.05 -0.66
N LEU A 89 -23.31 3.53 0.46
CA LEU A 89 -22.24 2.88 1.22
C LEU A 89 -22.84 1.94 2.28
N ARG A 90 -22.43 0.67 2.24
CA ARG A 90 -22.85 -0.37 3.18
C ARG A 90 -21.66 -0.93 3.92
N CYS A 91 -21.40 -0.44 5.13
CA CYS A 91 -20.39 -0.96 6.04
C CYS A 91 -20.89 -2.26 6.71
N GLY A 92 -19.98 -3.19 7.04
CA GLY A 92 -20.31 -4.51 7.59
C GLY A 92 -21.02 -5.44 6.62
N ALA A 93 -20.99 -5.15 5.30
CA ALA A 93 -21.64 -5.94 4.27
C ALA A 93 -20.62 -6.80 3.53
N THR A 94 -20.43 -8.04 3.97
CA THR A 94 -19.49 -8.99 3.37
C THR A 94 -20.10 -9.61 2.10
N VAL A 95 -19.32 -9.63 1.02
CA VAL A 95 -19.66 -10.34 -0.21
C VAL A 95 -19.16 -11.79 -0.11
N ALA A 96 -20.07 -12.74 -0.12
CA ALA A 96 -19.78 -14.18 -0.04
C ALA A 96 -19.43 -14.77 -1.42
N ALA A 97 -20.09 -14.32 -2.50
CA ALA A 97 -19.86 -14.86 -3.84
C ALA A 97 -20.19 -13.86 -4.96
N ILE A 98 -19.58 -14.07 -6.12
CA ILE A 98 -19.90 -13.39 -7.37
C ILE A 98 -20.59 -14.40 -8.30
N ARG A 99 -21.82 -14.13 -8.71
CA ARG A 99 -22.63 -14.92 -9.64
C ARG A 99 -22.56 -14.29 -11.03
N ARG A 100 -21.49 -14.57 -11.79
CA ARG A 100 -21.16 -13.90 -13.07
C ARG A 100 -22.28 -14.01 -14.10
N GLU A 101 -22.83 -15.19 -14.31
CA GLU A 101 -23.91 -15.43 -15.28
C GLU A 101 -25.19 -14.64 -14.94
N ALA A 102 -25.50 -14.55 -13.64
CA ALA A 102 -26.66 -13.79 -13.14
C ALA A 102 -26.36 -12.30 -12.95
N ARG A 103 -25.10 -11.88 -13.14
CA ARG A 103 -24.63 -10.50 -12.88
C ARG A 103 -25.08 -9.97 -11.52
N CYS A 104 -24.81 -10.73 -10.46
CA CYS A 104 -25.07 -10.28 -9.10
C CYS A 104 -23.96 -10.74 -8.15
N VAL A 105 -23.81 -10.00 -7.04
CA VAL A 105 -23.05 -10.44 -5.87
C VAL A 105 -24.02 -10.98 -4.83
N GLU A 106 -23.59 -11.99 -4.12
CA GLU A 106 -24.28 -12.59 -2.98
C GLU A 106 -23.63 -12.10 -1.69
N LEU A 107 -24.40 -11.49 -0.82
CA LEU A 107 -23.93 -11.04 0.50
C LEU A 107 -24.04 -12.18 1.52
N ASP A 108 -23.28 -12.09 2.61
CA ASP A 108 -23.50 -12.94 3.77
C ASP A 108 -24.96 -12.82 4.22
N GLY A 109 -25.63 -13.97 4.43
CA GLY A 109 -27.07 -14.00 4.68
C GLY A 109 -27.93 -14.21 3.42
N GLY A 110 -27.33 -14.33 2.23
CA GLY A 110 -27.97 -14.79 0.99
C GLY A 110 -28.68 -13.69 0.18
N ALA A 111 -28.60 -12.44 0.58
CA ALA A 111 -29.15 -11.34 -0.22
C ALA A 111 -28.36 -11.16 -1.53
N LEU A 112 -29.09 -10.97 -2.64
CA LEU A 112 -28.48 -10.77 -3.96
C LEU A 112 -28.57 -9.28 -4.35
N LEU A 113 -27.46 -8.75 -4.90
CA LEU A 113 -27.38 -7.40 -5.44
C LEU A 113 -26.92 -7.46 -6.89
N ALA A 114 -27.78 -7.06 -7.82
CA ALA A 114 -27.48 -7.06 -9.26
C ALA A 114 -26.51 -5.93 -9.62
N TYR A 115 -25.74 -6.12 -10.71
CA TYR A 115 -24.85 -5.10 -11.27
C TYR A 115 -24.83 -5.13 -12.81
N ASP A 116 -24.63 -3.98 -13.41
CA ASP A 116 -24.22 -3.86 -14.81
C ASP A 116 -22.70 -3.86 -14.94
N ARG A 117 -22.02 -3.27 -13.92
CA ARG A 117 -20.56 -3.37 -13.74
C ARG A 117 -20.23 -3.68 -12.29
N LEU A 118 -19.25 -4.52 -12.10
CA LEU A 118 -18.68 -4.85 -10.80
C LEU A 118 -17.22 -4.36 -10.73
N VAL A 119 -16.84 -3.70 -9.64
CA VAL A 119 -15.44 -3.33 -9.39
C VAL A 119 -14.95 -4.03 -8.14
N LEU A 120 -13.88 -4.80 -8.27
CA LEU A 120 -13.21 -5.46 -7.15
C LEU A 120 -12.09 -4.55 -6.64
N ALA A 121 -12.30 -3.95 -5.48
CA ALA A 121 -11.36 -3.08 -4.77
C ALA A 121 -11.00 -3.67 -3.38
N THR A 122 -10.88 -4.99 -3.32
CA THR A 122 -10.76 -5.80 -2.10
C THR A 122 -9.40 -5.63 -1.39
N GLY A 123 -8.45 -4.94 -2.01
CA GLY A 123 -7.16 -4.64 -1.40
C GLY A 123 -6.32 -5.87 -1.06
N SER A 124 -5.65 -5.82 0.09
CA SER A 124 -4.76 -6.89 0.57
C SER A 124 -4.93 -7.11 2.06
N SER A 125 -4.58 -8.31 2.51
CA SER A 125 -4.46 -8.71 3.92
C SER A 125 -2.99 -8.84 4.32
N VAL A 126 -2.69 -8.79 5.62
CA VAL A 126 -1.33 -9.00 6.14
C VAL A 126 -0.82 -10.40 5.80
N ARG A 127 0.45 -10.50 5.50
CA ARG A 127 1.14 -11.79 5.35
C ARG A 127 1.42 -12.36 6.73
N ILE A 128 0.91 -13.56 7.01
CA ILE A 128 1.09 -14.23 8.29
C ILE A 128 2.44 -14.94 8.33
N HIS A 129 3.20 -14.68 9.40
CA HIS A 129 4.47 -15.37 9.66
C HIS A 129 4.18 -16.76 10.27
N PRO A 130 4.82 -17.84 9.77
CA PRO A 130 4.50 -19.21 10.22
C PRO A 130 4.65 -19.44 11.74
N LEU A 131 5.61 -18.78 12.39
CA LEU A 131 5.86 -18.89 13.84
C LEU A 131 5.01 -17.90 14.67
N LEU A 132 4.30 -16.98 14.05
CA LEU A 132 3.57 -15.89 14.70
C LEU A 132 2.13 -15.82 14.16
N PRO A 133 1.27 -16.83 14.41
CA PRO A 133 -0.12 -16.81 13.96
C PRO A 133 -0.90 -15.68 14.63
N LEU A 134 -2.01 -15.24 13.99
CA LEU A 134 -2.83 -14.10 14.40
C LEU A 134 -3.43 -14.25 15.81
N ASP A 135 -3.74 -15.46 16.21
CA ASP A 135 -4.37 -15.80 17.50
C ASP A 135 -3.37 -15.97 18.65
N ARG A 136 -2.05 -15.81 18.38
CA ARG A 136 -1.05 -15.92 19.44
C ARG A 136 -1.08 -14.69 20.34
N PRO A 137 -1.27 -14.84 21.67
CA PRO A 137 -1.21 -13.71 22.60
C PRO A 137 0.12 -12.95 22.50
N GLY A 138 0.07 -11.62 22.54
CA GLY A 138 1.25 -10.75 22.44
C GLY A 138 1.78 -10.57 21.01
N VAL A 139 1.11 -11.14 19.99
CA VAL A 139 1.44 -10.95 18.58
C VAL A 139 0.39 -10.05 17.91
N HIS A 140 0.84 -9.00 17.24
CA HIS A 140 0.00 -8.05 16.53
C HIS A 140 0.46 -7.87 15.08
N TYR A 141 -0.51 -7.66 14.23
CA TYR A 141 -0.35 -7.23 12.85
C TYR A 141 -1.00 -5.86 12.70
N LEU A 142 -0.72 -5.15 11.64
CA LEU A 142 -1.28 -3.81 11.42
C LEU A 142 -1.79 -3.66 9.98
N ARG A 143 -3.11 -3.64 9.84
CA ARG A 143 -3.80 -3.41 8.57
C ARG A 143 -5.09 -2.61 8.72
N THR A 144 -5.87 -2.91 9.74
CA THR A 144 -7.20 -2.34 9.98
C THR A 144 -7.19 -1.35 11.15
N MET A 145 -8.28 -0.59 11.28
CA MET A 145 -8.52 0.27 12.45
C MET A 145 -8.50 -0.56 13.74
N GLY A 146 -9.18 -1.71 13.73
CA GLY A 146 -9.20 -2.62 14.87
C GLY A 146 -7.80 -3.08 15.28
N ASP A 147 -6.94 -3.43 14.31
CA ASP A 147 -5.55 -3.80 14.57
C ASP A 147 -4.76 -2.65 15.23
N ALA A 148 -4.92 -1.43 14.73
CA ALA A 148 -4.22 -0.26 15.27
C ALA A 148 -4.64 0.06 16.72
N LEU A 149 -5.93 -0.04 17.01
CA LEU A 149 -6.45 0.19 18.36
C LEU A 149 -5.99 -0.90 19.33
N ALA A 150 -6.05 -2.18 18.93
CA ALA A 150 -5.56 -3.29 19.72
C ALA A 150 -4.04 -3.20 19.97
N LEU A 151 -3.26 -2.82 18.93
CA LEU A 151 -1.83 -2.60 19.05
C LEU A 151 -1.50 -1.43 19.99
N ARG A 152 -2.24 -0.33 19.91
CA ARG A 152 -2.10 0.83 20.83
C ARG A 152 -2.32 0.43 22.28
N GLU A 153 -3.37 -0.34 22.55
CA GLU A 153 -3.68 -0.85 23.90
C GLU A 153 -2.56 -1.77 24.41
N ALA A 154 -2.14 -2.75 23.62
CA ALA A 154 -1.05 -3.65 23.98
C ALA A 154 0.28 -2.92 24.20
N ALA A 155 0.59 -1.93 23.37
CA ALA A 155 1.81 -1.13 23.47
C ALA A 155 1.83 -0.25 24.74
N ALA A 156 0.68 0.13 25.29
CA ALA A 156 0.62 0.94 26.52
C ALA A 156 1.26 0.25 27.73
N ALA A 157 1.18 -1.07 27.83
CA ALA A 157 1.75 -1.87 28.92
C ALA A 157 3.14 -2.45 28.57
N ALA A 158 3.52 -2.52 27.30
CA ALA A 158 4.74 -3.17 26.83
C ALA A 158 5.97 -2.27 27.05
N GLN A 159 7.05 -2.88 27.54
CA GLN A 159 8.37 -2.24 27.68
C GLN A 159 9.36 -2.79 26.64
N ARG A 160 9.26 -4.07 26.27
CA ARG A 160 10.15 -4.76 25.34
C ARG A 160 9.34 -5.16 24.11
N VAL A 161 9.61 -4.50 23.01
CA VAL A 161 8.89 -4.67 21.74
C VAL A 161 9.82 -5.24 20.67
N VAL A 162 9.39 -6.28 20.00
CA VAL A 162 10.04 -6.77 18.78
C VAL A 162 9.15 -6.50 17.59
N ILE A 163 9.77 -5.99 16.51
CA ILE A 163 9.14 -5.80 15.22
C ILE A 163 9.80 -6.76 14.24
N VAL A 164 9.01 -7.61 13.60
CA VAL A 164 9.45 -8.54 12.57
C VAL A 164 9.12 -7.95 11.21
N GLY A 165 10.18 -7.50 10.51
CA GLY A 165 10.12 -6.81 9.23
C GLY A 165 10.62 -5.36 9.30
N GLY A 166 11.73 -5.07 8.61
CA GLY A 166 12.37 -3.76 8.47
C GLY A 166 11.92 -3.00 7.21
N GLY A 167 10.66 -3.22 6.76
CA GLY A 167 10.02 -2.47 5.69
C GLY A 167 9.37 -1.17 6.19
N VAL A 168 8.62 -0.49 5.32
CA VAL A 168 7.99 0.82 5.61
C VAL A 168 7.18 0.78 6.91
N ILE A 169 6.20 -0.12 7.01
CA ILE A 169 5.28 -0.18 8.16
C ILE A 169 6.03 -0.59 9.43
N GLY A 170 6.93 -1.58 9.35
CA GLY A 170 7.71 -2.01 10.51
C GLY A 170 8.57 -0.89 11.09
N LEU A 171 9.21 -0.08 10.24
CA LEU A 171 10.03 1.05 10.69
C LEU A 171 9.17 2.23 11.20
N GLU A 172 8.01 2.51 10.60
CA GLU A 172 7.08 3.51 11.14
C GLU A 172 6.59 3.14 12.54
N VAL A 173 6.22 1.86 12.75
CA VAL A 173 5.84 1.35 14.08
C VAL A 173 7.03 1.39 15.03
N ALA A 174 8.25 1.05 14.56
CA ALA A 174 9.47 1.16 15.37
C ALA A 174 9.71 2.60 15.82
N ALA A 175 9.55 3.57 14.92
CA ALA A 175 9.69 4.99 15.24
C ALA A 175 8.62 5.46 16.23
N ALA A 176 7.36 5.04 16.03
CA ALA A 176 6.25 5.38 16.91
C ALA A 176 6.41 4.82 18.33
N LEU A 177 6.96 3.61 18.46
CA LEU A 177 7.08 2.94 19.76
C LEU A 177 8.45 3.12 20.44
N ALA A 178 9.42 3.80 19.82
CA ALA A 178 10.79 3.91 20.35
C ALA A 178 10.88 4.69 21.68
N GLU A 179 10.00 5.67 21.88
CA GLU A 179 10.04 6.49 23.08
C GLU A 179 9.63 5.69 24.31
N GLY A 180 10.52 5.62 25.32
CA GLY A 180 10.28 4.94 26.59
C GLY A 180 10.26 3.41 26.53
N ARG A 181 10.62 2.78 25.39
CA ARG A 181 10.60 1.32 25.22
C ARG A 181 11.91 0.80 24.62
N GLN A 182 12.18 -0.48 24.87
CA GLN A 182 13.26 -1.23 24.19
C GLN A 182 12.68 -1.83 22.92
N VAL A 183 12.93 -1.20 21.78
CA VAL A 183 12.46 -1.67 20.47
C VAL A 183 13.58 -2.39 19.73
N THR A 184 13.28 -3.59 19.24
CA THR A 184 14.19 -4.37 18.36
C THR A 184 13.46 -4.67 17.04
N VAL A 185 14.07 -4.35 15.93
CA VAL A 185 13.61 -4.74 14.59
C VAL A 185 14.44 -5.93 14.10
N ILE A 186 13.77 -6.96 13.60
CA ILE A 186 14.39 -8.17 13.02
C ILE A 186 14.00 -8.22 11.53
N ASP A 187 14.98 -8.36 10.65
CA ASP A 187 14.72 -8.51 9.21
C ASP A 187 15.76 -9.44 8.57
N PRO A 188 15.37 -10.36 7.68
CA PRO A 188 16.31 -11.23 6.97
C PRO A 188 17.22 -10.49 5.99
N ALA A 189 16.84 -9.28 5.55
CA ALA A 189 17.68 -8.47 4.69
C ALA A 189 18.84 -7.80 5.45
N GLU A 190 19.95 -7.56 4.75
CA GLU A 190 21.15 -6.91 5.29
C GLU A 190 20.97 -5.40 5.55
N ARG A 191 19.90 -4.79 5.06
CA ARG A 191 19.58 -3.38 5.26
C ARG A 191 18.07 -3.15 5.37
N VAL A 192 17.67 -2.11 6.07
CA VAL A 192 16.28 -1.69 6.18
C VAL A 192 15.73 -1.25 4.83
N MET A 193 14.45 -1.45 4.59
CA MET A 193 13.73 -1.07 3.35
C MET A 193 14.42 -1.56 2.05
N CYS A 194 15.13 -2.67 2.06
CA CYS A 194 15.98 -3.13 0.95
C CYS A 194 15.24 -3.28 -0.39
N ARG A 195 13.92 -3.51 -0.38
CA ARG A 195 13.07 -3.64 -1.58
C ARG A 195 12.47 -2.32 -2.06
N SER A 196 12.51 -1.28 -1.24
CA SER A 196 11.77 -0.04 -1.49
C SER A 196 12.62 1.24 -1.37
N ALA A 197 13.86 1.14 -0.93
CA ALA A 197 14.76 2.28 -0.83
C ALA A 197 16.17 1.95 -1.34
N SER A 198 16.84 2.94 -1.90
CA SER A 198 18.26 2.86 -2.28
C SER A 198 19.17 2.82 -1.05
N VAL A 199 20.44 2.46 -1.26
CA VAL A 199 21.42 2.35 -0.17
C VAL A 199 21.56 3.66 0.63
N PRO A 200 21.75 4.85 0.02
CA PRO A 200 21.89 6.09 0.79
C PRO A 200 20.66 6.42 1.66
N VAL A 201 19.46 6.11 1.17
CA VAL A 201 18.22 6.31 1.93
C VAL A 201 18.13 5.31 3.08
N SER A 202 18.41 4.03 2.80
CA SER A 202 18.41 2.96 3.79
C SER A 202 19.40 3.24 4.93
N ASP A 203 20.62 3.67 4.60
CA ASP A 203 21.67 4.01 5.59
C ASP A 203 21.25 5.18 6.48
N ARG A 204 20.60 6.20 5.90
CA ARG A 204 20.10 7.34 6.68
C ARG A 204 19.01 6.94 7.67
N LEU A 205 18.09 6.07 7.24
CA LEU A 205 17.03 5.53 8.11
C LEU A 205 17.61 4.61 9.20
N ASP A 206 18.54 3.71 8.86
CA ASP A 206 19.24 2.86 9.82
C ASP A 206 19.91 3.71 10.90
N ALA A 207 20.72 4.68 10.50
CA ALA A 207 21.42 5.58 11.41
C ALA A 207 20.44 6.33 12.34
N ARG A 208 19.31 6.80 11.82
CA ARG A 208 18.31 7.51 12.61
C ARG A 208 17.62 6.62 13.64
N HIS A 209 17.26 5.39 13.25
CA HIS A 209 16.67 4.41 14.16
C HIS A 209 17.64 4.02 15.28
N ARG A 210 18.91 3.73 14.96
CA ARG A 210 19.94 3.44 15.97
C ARG A 210 20.17 4.63 16.90
N ALA A 211 20.21 5.84 16.39
CA ALA A 211 20.33 7.06 17.20
C ALA A 211 19.14 7.26 18.16
N ALA A 212 17.97 6.74 17.82
CA ALA A 212 16.78 6.72 18.69
C ALA A 212 16.77 5.54 19.68
N GLY A 213 17.82 4.69 19.71
CA GLY A 213 17.91 3.53 20.60
C GLY A 213 17.25 2.26 20.07
N VAL A 214 16.74 2.25 18.83
CA VAL A 214 16.18 1.04 18.21
C VAL A 214 17.31 0.06 17.86
N ALA A 215 17.21 -1.17 18.34
CA ALA A 215 18.14 -2.24 18.00
C ALA A 215 17.75 -2.88 16.66
N LEU A 216 18.58 -2.76 15.63
CA LEU A 216 18.37 -3.38 14.33
C LEU A 216 19.16 -4.70 14.24
N ARG A 217 18.45 -5.82 14.08
CA ARG A 217 18.96 -7.17 13.88
C ARG A 217 18.74 -7.59 12.43
N LEU A 218 19.54 -7.04 11.54
CA LEU A 218 19.49 -7.28 10.10
C LEU A 218 20.26 -8.55 9.74
N GLY A 219 19.88 -9.21 8.64
CA GLY A 219 20.41 -10.51 8.25
C GLY A 219 20.03 -11.62 9.22
N ARG A 220 18.88 -11.48 9.94
CA ARG A 220 18.44 -12.45 10.95
C ARG A 220 16.99 -12.86 10.72
N VAL A 221 16.71 -14.13 11.04
CA VAL A 221 15.36 -14.70 10.99
C VAL A 221 14.98 -15.31 12.33
N LEU A 222 13.66 -15.35 12.60
CA LEU A 222 13.15 -16.10 13.74
C LEU A 222 13.29 -17.60 13.49
N ALA A 223 13.92 -18.30 14.43
CA ALA A 223 14.05 -19.76 14.42
C ALA A 223 13.01 -20.45 15.33
N ASP A 224 12.64 -19.80 16.45
CA ASP A 224 11.66 -20.35 17.40
C ASP A 224 10.95 -19.24 18.18
N VAL A 225 9.71 -19.52 18.61
CA VAL A 225 8.89 -18.62 19.45
C VAL A 225 8.15 -19.44 20.49
N ARG A 226 8.34 -19.11 21.77
CA ARG A 226 7.70 -19.78 22.91
C ARG A 226 7.04 -18.77 23.83
N ALA A 227 6.05 -19.22 24.60
CA ALA A 227 5.53 -18.44 25.71
C ALA A 227 6.60 -18.34 26.83
N ASP A 228 6.72 -17.18 27.47
CA ASP A 228 7.64 -16.94 28.60
C ASP A 228 6.93 -16.02 29.64
N GLY A 229 6.29 -16.63 30.64
CA GLY A 229 5.40 -15.91 31.54
C GLY A 229 4.23 -15.27 30.78
N ASP A 230 4.04 -13.96 30.98
CA ASP A 230 3.03 -13.17 30.28
C ASP A 230 3.51 -12.64 28.92
N GLY A 231 4.76 -12.92 28.53
CA GLY A 231 5.38 -12.49 27.28
C GLY A 231 5.79 -13.64 26.38
N LEU A 232 6.72 -13.35 25.48
CA LEU A 232 7.24 -14.27 24.49
C LEU A 232 8.78 -14.34 24.55
N ALA A 233 9.33 -15.54 24.39
CA ALA A 233 10.76 -15.76 24.12
C ALA A 233 10.95 -16.08 22.65
N LEU A 234 11.67 -15.21 21.94
CA LEU A 234 12.04 -15.38 20.56
C LEU A 234 13.49 -15.83 20.47
N THR A 235 13.76 -16.83 19.66
CA THR A 235 15.14 -17.28 19.35
C THR A 235 15.43 -16.99 17.87
N LEU A 236 16.55 -16.33 17.61
CA LEU A 236 17.02 -16.06 16.25
C LEU A 236 17.89 -17.22 15.74
N ASP A 237 18.16 -17.22 14.44
CA ASP A 237 19.00 -18.21 13.74
C ASP A 237 20.43 -18.29 14.24
N ASP A 238 20.96 -17.21 14.85
CA ASP A 238 22.30 -17.16 15.49
C ASP A 238 22.30 -17.59 16.96
N GLY A 239 21.16 -18.07 17.48
CA GLY A 239 20.99 -18.45 18.88
C GLY A 239 20.69 -17.29 19.83
N THR A 240 20.61 -16.05 19.38
CA THR A 240 20.22 -14.91 20.20
C THR A 240 18.80 -15.12 20.73
N ARG A 241 18.61 -14.98 22.04
CA ARG A 241 17.30 -15.06 22.69
C ARG A 241 16.83 -13.67 23.13
N LEU A 242 15.60 -13.33 22.78
CA LEU A 242 14.93 -12.09 23.16
C LEU A 242 13.65 -12.43 23.93
N VAL A 243 13.51 -11.89 25.15
CA VAL A 243 12.27 -11.98 25.93
C VAL A 243 11.54 -10.66 25.81
N VAL A 244 10.31 -10.72 25.34
CA VAL A 244 9.56 -9.53 24.91
C VAL A 244 8.10 -9.58 25.40
N ASP A 245 7.52 -8.40 25.53
CA ASP A 245 6.12 -8.22 25.97
C ASP A 245 5.19 -8.15 24.75
N LEU A 246 5.69 -7.68 23.62
CA LEU A 246 4.91 -7.40 22.42
C LEU A 246 5.71 -7.72 21.16
N VAL A 247 5.09 -8.39 20.20
CA VAL A 247 5.62 -8.62 18.86
C VAL A 247 4.69 -7.98 17.83
N VAL A 248 5.24 -7.13 16.96
CA VAL A 248 4.52 -6.57 15.80
C VAL A 248 5.09 -7.16 14.52
N VAL A 249 4.23 -7.68 13.64
CA VAL A 249 4.65 -8.35 12.41
C VAL A 249 4.28 -7.49 11.20
N GLY A 250 5.31 -7.04 10.46
CA GLY A 250 5.21 -6.19 9.27
C GLY A 250 5.99 -6.73 8.07
N ILE A 251 5.70 -7.98 7.65
CA ILE A 251 6.42 -8.69 6.58
C ILE A 251 5.78 -8.58 5.19
N GLY A 252 4.92 -7.60 5.00
CA GLY A 252 4.20 -7.34 3.75
C GLY A 252 2.77 -7.86 3.75
N VAL A 253 2.15 -7.82 2.58
CA VAL A 253 0.74 -8.14 2.38
C VAL A 253 0.56 -9.19 1.27
N VAL A 254 -0.66 -9.73 1.19
CA VAL A 254 -1.12 -10.62 0.12
C VAL A 254 -2.42 -10.08 -0.45
N PRO A 255 -2.62 -10.07 -1.79
CA PRO A 255 -3.82 -9.53 -2.39
C PRO A 255 -5.05 -10.40 -2.07
N ASN A 256 -6.19 -9.77 -1.83
CA ASN A 256 -7.45 -10.42 -1.51
C ASN A 256 -8.17 -10.89 -2.79
N VAL A 257 -7.73 -12.01 -3.33
CA VAL A 257 -8.21 -12.55 -4.62
C VAL A 257 -9.26 -13.67 -4.48
N ALA A 258 -9.62 -14.08 -3.28
CA ALA A 258 -10.46 -15.26 -3.04
C ALA A 258 -11.79 -15.20 -3.79
N LEU A 259 -12.50 -14.05 -3.76
CA LEU A 259 -13.75 -13.84 -4.50
C LEU A 259 -13.56 -13.97 -6.01
N ALA A 260 -12.48 -13.40 -6.55
CA ALA A 260 -12.18 -13.45 -7.98
C ALA A 260 -11.85 -14.88 -8.43
N VAL A 261 -11.02 -15.59 -7.66
CA VAL A 261 -10.68 -17.00 -7.93
C VAL A 261 -11.92 -17.89 -7.88
N ALA A 262 -12.76 -17.74 -6.84
CA ALA A 262 -13.99 -18.52 -6.70
C ALA A 262 -14.99 -18.23 -7.82
N ALA A 263 -14.98 -17.03 -8.38
CA ALA A 263 -15.77 -16.64 -9.55
C ALA A 263 -15.17 -17.10 -10.89
N GLY A 264 -13.99 -17.76 -10.90
CA GLY A 264 -13.31 -18.19 -12.12
C GLY A 264 -12.72 -17.05 -12.95
N LEU A 265 -12.35 -15.93 -12.32
CA LEU A 265 -11.57 -14.86 -12.94
C LEU A 265 -10.08 -15.23 -12.93
N ASP A 266 -9.32 -14.64 -13.86
CA ASP A 266 -7.87 -14.81 -13.86
C ASP A 266 -7.26 -14.01 -12.70
N ALA A 267 -6.89 -14.74 -11.64
CA ALA A 267 -6.37 -14.17 -10.40
C ALA A 267 -5.50 -15.20 -9.65
N GLY A 268 -4.54 -14.69 -8.86
CA GLY A 268 -3.62 -15.54 -8.10
C GLY A 268 -2.75 -14.74 -7.14
N ALA A 269 -1.58 -15.29 -6.80
CA ALA A 269 -0.65 -14.69 -5.84
C ALA A 269 -0.19 -13.26 -6.21
N GLN A 270 -0.25 -12.91 -7.50
CA GLN A 270 0.13 -11.59 -8.00
C GLN A 270 -1.02 -10.57 -7.94
N GLY A 271 -2.25 -11.00 -7.75
CA GLY A 271 -3.43 -10.15 -7.77
C GLY A 271 -4.49 -10.64 -8.76
N ILE A 272 -5.48 -9.81 -9.05
CA ILE A 272 -6.47 -10.02 -10.09
C ILE A 272 -5.89 -9.46 -11.39
N MET A 273 -5.72 -10.31 -12.41
CA MET A 273 -5.19 -9.90 -13.71
C MET A 273 -6.18 -9.00 -14.42
N VAL A 274 -5.71 -7.84 -14.87
CA VAL A 274 -6.52 -6.88 -15.61
C VAL A 274 -5.80 -6.38 -16.86
N ASP A 275 -6.59 -5.90 -17.83
CA ASP A 275 -6.06 -5.19 -19.00
C ASP A 275 -5.67 -3.74 -18.67
N ALA A 276 -5.26 -2.98 -19.70
CA ALA A 276 -4.85 -1.60 -19.54
C ALA A 276 -5.98 -0.66 -19.06
N GLU A 277 -7.22 -1.04 -19.18
CA GLU A 277 -8.41 -0.34 -18.72
C GLU A 277 -8.90 -0.83 -17.35
N GLY A 278 -8.21 -1.78 -16.72
CA GLY A 278 -8.56 -2.36 -15.44
C GLY A 278 -9.65 -3.43 -15.51
N ARG A 279 -9.98 -3.97 -16.70
CA ARG A 279 -10.97 -5.03 -16.87
C ARG A 279 -10.33 -6.40 -16.59
N THR A 280 -11.10 -7.27 -15.96
CA THR A 280 -10.69 -8.67 -15.73
C THR A 280 -10.95 -9.53 -16.98
N SER A 281 -10.77 -10.85 -16.88
CA SER A 281 -11.19 -11.82 -17.90
C SER A 281 -12.71 -11.82 -18.16
N ASP A 282 -13.51 -11.14 -17.32
CA ASP A 282 -14.93 -10.86 -17.55
C ASP A 282 -15.09 -9.36 -17.80
N PRO A 283 -15.56 -8.96 -19.01
CA PRO A 283 -15.66 -7.53 -19.37
C PRO A 283 -16.68 -6.73 -18.56
N ALA A 284 -17.55 -7.38 -17.79
CA ALA A 284 -18.45 -6.73 -16.84
C ALA A 284 -17.81 -6.49 -15.47
N ILE A 285 -16.61 -7.04 -15.22
CA ILE A 285 -15.91 -6.96 -13.94
C ILE A 285 -14.55 -6.29 -14.13
N ALA A 286 -14.31 -5.26 -13.36
CA ALA A 286 -13.01 -4.59 -13.26
C ALA A 286 -12.37 -4.81 -11.88
N ALA A 287 -11.05 -4.57 -11.76
CA ALA A 287 -10.39 -4.50 -10.47
C ALA A 287 -9.58 -3.19 -10.35
N ALA A 288 -9.57 -2.60 -9.15
CA ALA A 288 -8.94 -1.32 -8.89
C ALA A 288 -8.08 -1.33 -7.62
N GLY A 289 -7.00 -0.54 -7.65
CA GLY A 289 -6.06 -0.40 -6.53
C GLY A 289 -5.13 -1.59 -6.38
N GLU A 290 -4.66 -1.82 -5.16
CA GLU A 290 -3.57 -2.78 -4.88
C GLU A 290 -3.88 -4.26 -5.11
N VAL A 291 -5.16 -4.62 -5.30
CA VAL A 291 -5.55 -6.00 -5.66
C VAL A 291 -5.34 -6.29 -7.14
N ALA A 292 -5.31 -5.26 -7.98
CA ALA A 292 -5.16 -5.39 -9.43
C ALA A 292 -3.70 -5.61 -9.84
N CYS A 293 -3.49 -6.56 -10.75
CA CYS A 293 -2.23 -6.79 -11.45
C CYS A 293 -2.43 -6.37 -12.91
N TYR A 294 -1.82 -5.28 -13.31
CA TYR A 294 -2.04 -4.57 -14.58
C TYR A 294 -0.78 -4.55 -15.44
N PRO A 295 -0.87 -4.30 -16.75
CA PRO A 295 0.28 -4.12 -17.62
C PRO A 295 1.06 -2.86 -17.24
N GLY A 296 2.32 -3.03 -16.79
CA GLY A 296 3.25 -1.95 -16.54
C GLY A 296 3.74 -1.26 -17.84
N ARG A 297 4.53 -0.21 -17.70
CA ARG A 297 5.06 0.56 -18.81
C ARG A 297 5.99 -0.23 -19.75
N ASP A 298 6.63 -1.26 -19.24
CA ASP A 298 7.50 -2.21 -19.96
C ASP A 298 6.73 -3.42 -20.51
N GLY A 299 5.42 -3.47 -20.32
CA GLY A 299 4.55 -4.58 -20.72
C GLY A 299 4.61 -5.80 -19.80
N GLN A 300 5.36 -5.73 -18.70
CA GLN A 300 5.32 -6.77 -17.68
C GLN A 300 4.14 -6.54 -16.75
N SER A 301 3.62 -7.63 -16.16
CA SER A 301 2.57 -7.53 -15.15
C SER A 301 3.10 -6.88 -13.87
N GLU A 302 2.43 -5.85 -13.39
CA GLU A 302 2.83 -5.03 -12.26
C GLU A 302 1.70 -4.92 -11.23
N ARG A 303 2.05 -4.93 -9.94
CA ARG A 303 1.14 -4.67 -8.82
C ARG A 303 1.82 -3.72 -7.83
N GLN A 304 1.15 -2.69 -7.44
CA GLN A 304 1.68 -1.68 -6.50
C GLN A 304 0.84 -1.63 -5.22
N GLU A 305 1.52 -1.53 -4.08
CA GLU A 305 0.95 -1.50 -2.74
C GLU A 305 1.02 -0.09 -2.12
N THR A 306 0.83 0.96 -2.94
CA THR A 306 0.98 2.35 -2.49
C THR A 306 -0.35 3.09 -2.47
N TRP A 307 -0.46 4.05 -1.57
CA TRP A 307 -1.63 4.93 -1.47
C TRP A 307 -1.90 5.67 -2.79
N ALA A 308 -0.85 6.21 -3.40
CA ALA A 308 -0.95 6.94 -4.66
C ALA A 308 -1.48 6.05 -5.79
N HIS A 309 -1.00 4.80 -5.87
CA HIS A 309 -1.53 3.83 -6.83
C HIS A 309 -2.99 3.51 -6.56
N ALA A 310 -3.37 3.25 -5.31
CA ALA A 310 -4.76 2.94 -4.97
C ALA A 310 -5.72 4.05 -5.41
N ALA A 311 -5.34 5.32 -5.24
CA ALA A 311 -6.14 6.46 -5.67
C ALA A 311 -6.16 6.62 -7.21
N LEU A 312 -4.98 6.71 -7.84
CA LEU A 312 -4.85 7.05 -9.26
C LEU A 312 -5.32 5.91 -10.18
N HIS A 313 -5.06 4.65 -9.81
CA HIS A 313 -5.56 3.50 -10.57
C HIS A 313 -7.08 3.38 -10.46
N ALA A 314 -7.65 3.67 -9.29
CA ALA A 314 -9.10 3.70 -9.11
C ALA A 314 -9.78 4.79 -9.96
N GLU A 315 -9.21 6.00 -10.02
CA GLU A 315 -9.69 7.07 -10.91
C GLU A 315 -9.63 6.65 -12.37
N HIS A 316 -8.53 6.00 -12.78
CA HIS A 316 -8.38 5.48 -14.13
C HIS A 316 -9.46 4.43 -14.45
N VAL A 317 -9.65 3.44 -13.57
CA VAL A 317 -10.66 2.39 -13.76
C VAL A 317 -12.06 2.98 -13.84
N ALA A 318 -12.41 3.94 -12.97
CA ALA A 318 -13.70 4.63 -13.02
C ALA A 318 -13.94 5.32 -14.37
N ARG A 319 -12.96 6.07 -14.90
CA ARG A 319 -13.04 6.69 -16.22
C ARG A 319 -13.13 5.64 -17.33
N ALA A 320 -12.39 4.54 -17.22
CA ALA A 320 -12.40 3.46 -18.21
C ALA A 320 -13.74 2.72 -18.28
N LEU A 321 -14.55 2.73 -17.23
CA LEU A 321 -15.93 2.24 -17.27
C LEU A 321 -16.86 3.13 -18.11
N LEU A 322 -16.56 4.43 -18.23
CA LEU A 322 -17.36 5.42 -18.94
C LEU A 322 -16.86 5.65 -20.37
N GLY A 323 -15.58 5.45 -20.62
CA GLY A 323 -14.98 5.70 -21.94
C GLY A 323 -13.48 5.37 -21.97
N PRO A 324 -12.78 5.69 -23.06
CA PRO A 324 -11.34 5.44 -23.15
C PRO A 324 -10.57 6.17 -22.06
N SER A 325 -9.68 5.46 -21.37
CA SER A 325 -8.81 6.02 -20.33
C SER A 325 -7.43 5.38 -20.41
N ARG A 326 -6.40 6.08 -19.92
CA ARG A 326 -5.03 5.58 -19.88
C ARG A 326 -4.44 5.76 -18.49
N TYR A 327 -3.86 4.69 -17.96
CA TYR A 327 -3.09 4.74 -16.73
C TYR A 327 -1.61 4.96 -17.05
N ASP A 328 -1.06 6.09 -16.60
CA ASP A 328 0.33 6.47 -16.85
C ASP A 328 0.97 7.12 -15.59
N ALA A 329 0.46 6.77 -14.42
CA ALA A 329 0.99 7.30 -13.17
C ALA A 329 2.39 6.73 -12.88
N LEU A 330 3.29 7.58 -12.38
CA LEU A 330 4.55 7.13 -11.81
C LEU A 330 4.30 6.51 -10.45
N PRO A 331 4.89 5.34 -10.14
CA PRO A 331 4.89 4.81 -8.79
C PRO A 331 5.35 5.86 -7.80
N SER A 332 4.68 5.98 -6.67
CA SER A 332 5.15 6.85 -5.62
C SER A 332 4.65 6.41 -4.25
N TYR A 333 5.45 6.66 -3.22
CA TYR A 333 5.07 6.47 -1.84
C TYR A 333 5.84 7.44 -0.94
N TRP A 334 5.39 7.55 0.31
CA TRP A 334 6.08 8.29 1.35
C TRP A 334 6.13 7.48 2.64
N SER A 335 7.01 7.87 3.54
CA SER A 335 7.11 7.34 4.90
C SER A 335 7.64 8.42 5.83
N ASP A 336 7.01 8.58 6.98
CA ASP A 336 7.45 9.50 8.02
C ASP A 336 7.93 8.67 9.21
N GLN A 337 9.21 8.85 9.56
CA GLN A 337 9.88 8.09 10.62
C GLN A 337 10.70 9.07 11.46
N PHE A 338 10.30 9.31 12.72
CA PHE A 338 10.85 10.37 13.57
C PHE A 338 10.71 11.74 12.90
N ASP A 339 11.84 12.41 12.65
CA ASP A 339 12.00 13.71 11.98
C ASP A 339 12.33 13.58 10.49
N LEU A 340 12.34 12.36 9.94
CA LEU A 340 12.63 12.08 8.53
C LEU A 340 11.34 11.84 7.76
N SER A 341 11.09 12.69 6.76
CA SER A 341 10.05 12.49 5.75
C SER A 341 10.69 12.01 4.45
N LEU A 342 10.49 10.72 4.15
CA LEU A 342 10.91 10.12 2.89
C LEU A 342 9.79 10.23 1.87
N THR A 343 10.10 10.68 0.66
CA THR A 343 9.23 10.57 -0.51
C THR A 343 9.99 9.95 -1.67
N VAL A 344 9.40 8.96 -2.30
CA VAL A 344 9.95 8.26 -3.46
C VAL A 344 9.00 8.42 -4.64
N VAL A 345 9.53 8.73 -5.82
CA VAL A 345 8.80 8.81 -7.09
C VAL A 345 9.57 8.02 -8.15
N GLY A 346 8.90 7.16 -8.88
CA GLY A 346 9.50 6.25 -9.84
C GLY A 346 10.11 5.03 -9.17
N THR A 347 11.12 4.43 -9.79
CA THR A 347 11.80 3.22 -9.32
C THR A 347 12.92 3.59 -8.34
N PRO A 348 12.87 3.12 -7.07
CA PRO A 348 13.85 3.51 -6.04
C PRO A 348 15.14 2.70 -6.08
N ILE A 349 15.24 1.68 -6.93
CA ILE A 349 16.41 0.80 -7.04
C ILE A 349 16.83 0.79 -8.50
N ALA A 350 18.07 1.20 -8.76
CA ALA A 350 18.67 1.28 -10.08
C ALA A 350 20.17 0.92 -10.00
N SER A 351 20.81 0.81 -11.15
CA SER A 351 22.25 0.47 -11.23
C SER A 351 23.16 1.59 -10.69
N VAL A 352 22.72 2.84 -10.75
CA VAL A 352 23.47 4.02 -10.28
C VAL A 352 22.57 4.91 -9.41
N ASP A 353 23.06 5.22 -8.21
CA ASP A 353 22.46 6.23 -7.33
C ASP A 353 23.33 7.48 -7.33
N VAL A 354 22.74 8.64 -7.67
CA VAL A 354 23.41 9.94 -7.63
C VAL A 354 22.85 10.75 -6.47
N VAL A 355 23.64 10.93 -5.43
CA VAL A 355 23.26 11.69 -4.25
C VAL A 355 23.47 13.19 -4.51
N ARG A 356 22.47 13.98 -4.18
CA ARG A 356 22.50 15.45 -4.17
C ARG A 356 22.26 15.96 -2.76
N GLY A 357 23.22 16.65 -2.22
CA GLY A 357 23.29 17.08 -0.83
C GLY A 357 24.13 16.13 0.02
N ASP A 358 24.00 16.23 1.34
CA ASP A 358 24.72 15.38 2.29
C ASP A 358 23.79 14.27 2.80
N PRO A 359 24.05 12.98 2.50
CA PRO A 359 23.21 11.88 2.96
C PRO A 359 23.24 11.67 4.50
N ALA A 360 24.27 12.19 5.18
CA ALA A 360 24.32 12.23 6.65
C ALA A 360 23.57 13.42 7.25
N GLY A 361 23.25 14.42 6.44
CA GLY A 361 22.53 15.62 6.86
C GLY A 361 21.03 15.44 7.00
N ASP A 362 20.34 16.55 7.22
CA ASP A 362 18.88 16.54 7.46
C ASP A 362 18.06 16.48 6.18
N SER A 363 18.65 16.80 5.01
CA SER A 363 17.92 16.90 3.75
C SER A 363 18.82 16.57 2.56
N PHE A 364 18.36 15.66 1.70
CA PHE A 364 19.04 15.30 0.44
C PHE A 364 18.10 14.63 -0.57
N LEU A 365 18.57 14.54 -1.82
CA LEU A 365 17.93 13.77 -2.89
C LEU A 365 18.84 12.62 -3.34
N VAL A 366 18.24 11.56 -3.84
CA VAL A 366 18.91 10.51 -4.59
C VAL A 366 18.20 10.34 -5.93
N PHE A 367 18.92 10.56 -7.03
CA PHE A 367 18.45 10.23 -8.37
C PHE A 367 18.84 8.79 -8.68
N HIS A 368 17.87 8.01 -9.14
CA HIS A 368 18.05 6.62 -9.54
C HIS A 368 18.19 6.57 -11.06
N VAL A 369 19.34 6.12 -11.55
CA VAL A 369 19.71 6.13 -12.97
C VAL A 369 19.93 4.71 -13.46
N GLU A 370 19.25 4.35 -14.53
CA GLU A 370 19.37 3.07 -15.23
C GLU A 370 19.60 3.34 -16.71
N HIS A 371 20.70 2.82 -17.29
CA HIS A 371 21.06 3.03 -18.69
C HIS A 371 21.02 4.52 -19.10
N ASP A 372 21.70 5.38 -18.33
CA ASP A 372 21.72 6.85 -18.50
C ASP A 372 20.35 7.54 -18.43
N ARG A 373 19.32 6.85 -18.01
CA ARG A 373 17.98 7.39 -17.84
C ARG A 373 17.61 7.52 -16.36
N VAL A 374 17.09 8.67 -15.96
CA VAL A 374 16.53 8.84 -14.63
C VAL A 374 15.24 8.01 -14.53
N VAL A 375 15.23 6.99 -13.68
CA VAL A 375 14.06 6.09 -13.48
C VAL A 375 13.29 6.40 -12.22
N GLY A 376 13.89 7.13 -11.29
CA GLY A 376 13.24 7.54 -10.03
C GLY A 376 14.04 8.57 -9.27
N VAL A 377 13.41 9.13 -8.24
CA VAL A 377 14.02 10.07 -7.30
C VAL A 377 13.49 9.78 -5.91
N SER A 378 14.41 9.69 -4.94
CA SER A 378 14.09 9.63 -3.50
C SER A 378 14.50 10.95 -2.85
N ALA A 379 13.68 11.43 -1.90
CA ALA A 379 13.91 12.64 -1.15
C ALA A 379 13.77 12.38 0.36
N ILE A 380 14.76 12.75 1.15
CA ILE A 380 14.64 12.89 2.60
C ILE A 380 14.51 14.38 2.91
N ASN A 381 13.41 14.80 3.54
CA ASN A 381 13.11 16.18 3.94
C ASN A 381 13.31 17.25 2.83
N ALA A 382 13.26 16.86 1.55
CA ALA A 382 13.57 17.71 0.39
C ALA A 382 12.38 17.86 -0.58
N ALA A 383 11.16 18.01 -0.06
CA ALA A 383 9.93 18.06 -0.86
C ALA A 383 9.91 19.19 -1.91
N ARG A 384 10.57 20.34 -1.63
CA ARG A 384 10.67 21.46 -2.58
C ARG A 384 11.52 21.07 -3.80
N ASP A 385 12.65 20.45 -3.58
CA ASP A 385 13.60 20.09 -4.64
C ASP A 385 13.06 18.88 -5.42
N LEU A 386 12.37 17.96 -4.76
CA LEU A 386 11.71 16.83 -5.37
C LEU A 386 10.71 17.28 -6.45
N ARG A 387 9.98 18.38 -6.27
CA ARG A 387 9.05 18.91 -7.29
C ARG A 387 9.74 19.24 -8.62
N GLN A 388 10.98 19.69 -8.58
CA GLN A 388 11.78 19.92 -9.79
C GLN A 388 12.40 18.61 -10.30
N ALA A 389 12.99 17.82 -9.39
CA ALA A 389 13.68 16.58 -9.70
C ALA A 389 12.78 15.54 -10.39
N ARG A 390 11.53 15.42 -9.98
CA ARG A 390 10.57 14.47 -10.59
C ARG A 390 10.33 14.70 -12.07
N ARG A 391 10.56 15.92 -12.59
CA ARG A 391 10.41 16.24 -14.03
C ARG A 391 11.53 15.62 -14.88
N LEU A 392 12.61 15.18 -14.25
CA LEU A 392 13.72 14.50 -14.90
C LEU A 392 13.45 13.00 -15.10
N ILE A 393 12.45 12.43 -14.39
CA ILE A 393 12.13 11.01 -14.53
C ILE A 393 11.70 10.72 -15.98
N GLY A 394 12.37 9.73 -16.58
CA GLY A 394 12.20 9.37 -17.97
C GLY A 394 13.16 10.06 -18.93
N ARG A 395 13.94 11.07 -18.49
CA ARG A 395 14.92 11.75 -19.32
C ARG A 395 16.27 11.05 -19.32
N THR A 396 16.97 11.10 -20.43
CA THR A 396 18.36 10.65 -20.55
C THR A 396 19.30 11.75 -20.10
N VAL A 397 20.28 11.38 -19.29
CA VAL A 397 21.31 12.27 -18.74
C VAL A 397 22.68 11.69 -19.14
N SER A 398 23.36 12.35 -20.06
CA SER A 398 24.66 11.89 -20.60
C SER A 398 25.80 11.89 -19.57
N ASP A 399 25.68 12.70 -18.53
CA ASP A 399 26.61 12.74 -17.40
C ASP A 399 25.79 12.84 -16.10
N ALA A 400 25.63 11.71 -15.43
CA ALA A 400 24.86 11.63 -14.18
C ALA A 400 25.43 12.52 -13.06
N THR A 401 26.71 12.90 -13.09
CA THR A 401 27.34 13.76 -12.06
C THR A 401 26.70 15.17 -12.04
N ILE A 402 26.12 15.61 -13.14
CA ILE A 402 25.40 16.88 -13.21
C ILE A 402 24.20 16.91 -12.23
N LEU A 403 23.58 15.76 -11.97
CA LEU A 403 22.47 15.63 -11.03
C LEU A 403 22.89 15.93 -9.58
N ALA A 404 24.15 15.68 -9.23
CA ALA A 404 24.66 15.91 -7.87
C ALA A 404 24.82 17.41 -7.56
N THR A 405 25.25 18.23 -8.50
CA THR A 405 25.67 19.62 -8.24
C THR A 405 25.09 20.65 -9.20
N GLY A 406 24.70 20.25 -10.42
CA GLY A 406 24.20 21.14 -11.45
C GLY A 406 22.84 21.77 -11.12
N ALA A 407 22.51 22.86 -11.81
CA ALA A 407 21.15 23.42 -11.71
C ALA A 407 20.16 22.45 -12.37
N LEU A 408 19.07 22.09 -11.68
CA LEU A 408 18.07 21.17 -12.21
C LEU A 408 17.18 21.82 -13.29
N ALA A 409 16.95 23.14 -13.17
CA ALA A 409 16.08 23.87 -14.10
C ALA A 409 16.47 23.76 -15.60
N PRO A 410 17.75 23.88 -16.00
CA PRO A 410 18.17 23.70 -17.39
C PRO A 410 18.01 22.25 -17.90
N LEU A 411 18.02 21.26 -17.00
CA LEU A 411 17.84 19.85 -17.36
C LEU A 411 16.37 19.47 -17.56
N VAL A 412 15.46 20.34 -17.11
CA VAL A 412 14.01 20.15 -17.21
C VAL A 412 13.44 20.81 -18.48
N ALA A 413 14.14 21.82 -19.02
CA ALA A 413 13.77 22.48 -20.26
C ALA A 413 14.10 21.59 -21.47
#